data_10b1dc15ea6f5f4f4c3f146eae8d0ba0
#
_entry.id   10b1dc15ea6f5f4f4c3f146eae8d0ba0
#
_cell.length_a   1.000
_cell.length_b   1.000
_cell.length_c   1.000
_cell.angle_alpha   90.00
_cell.angle_beta   90.00
_cell.angle_gamma   90.00
#
_symmetry.space_group_name_H-M   'P 1'
#
loop_
_entity.id
_entity.type
_entity.pdbx_description
1 polymer ?
#
loop_
_entity_poly.entity_id
_entity_poly.type
_entity_poly.pdbx_seq_one_letter_code
_entity_poly.pdbx_strand_id
1 'polypeptide(L)'
;MTTAIVVAAGKGSRMGGAVDKAFLTLGSRPVVAHALAAFERSPDVSEVVLVVRKDQLSAADSAVRMFGLRKVRRIVAGGSSRLASVRAGIAAANPDTTFFAVHDGARPAVPVALIRDCIASARKFGSGVAAAKITDTVKSVGRAGVVESTLDREPLWAAQTPQVFRADILRKALEKVDDKDPAITDESSAVERLGEKVRIVENPEPNPKITYPGDVGIVARLLGIA
;
A
#
# COMPACT_ATOMS: atom_id res chain seq x y z
N MET A 1 11.24 13.15 -9.50
CA MET A 1 10.72 11.87 -10.04
C MET A 1 9.97 11.12 -8.94
N THR A 2 8.78 10.57 -9.20
CA THR A 2 8.04 9.75 -8.23
C THR A 2 8.09 8.29 -8.64
N THR A 3 8.58 7.43 -7.75
CA THR A 3 8.60 5.97 -7.92
C THR A 3 7.56 5.34 -7.00
N ALA A 4 6.65 4.53 -7.55
CA ALA A 4 5.73 3.76 -6.76
C ALA A 4 6.34 2.41 -6.37
N ILE A 5 6.20 2.02 -5.09
CA ILE A 5 6.58 0.71 -4.56
C ILE A 5 5.29 -0.05 -4.27
N VAL A 6 4.91 -0.96 -5.16
CA VAL A 6 3.70 -1.77 -4.98
C VAL A 6 4.06 -3.09 -4.30
N VAL A 7 3.62 -3.24 -3.05
CA VAL A 7 3.98 -4.40 -2.21
C VAL A 7 2.92 -5.49 -2.32
N ALA A 8 3.32 -6.63 -2.84
CA ALA A 8 2.47 -7.80 -3.08
C ALA A 8 3.12 -9.12 -2.58
N ALA A 9 4.07 -9.03 -1.64
CA ALA A 9 4.84 -10.19 -1.14
C ALA A 9 4.22 -10.89 0.08
N GLY A 10 3.02 -10.49 0.54
CA GLY A 10 2.37 -11.05 1.72
C GLY A 10 1.78 -12.45 1.48
N LYS A 11 1.96 -13.36 2.43
CA LYS A 11 1.49 -14.76 2.36
C LYS A 11 -0.03 -14.95 2.36
N GLY A 12 -0.83 -13.92 2.63
CA GLY A 12 -2.29 -14.02 2.60
C GLY A 12 -2.91 -14.98 3.63
N SER A 13 -2.28 -15.18 4.78
CA SER A 13 -2.69 -16.18 5.80
C SER A 13 -4.17 -16.11 6.20
N ARG A 14 -4.75 -14.90 6.19
CA ARG A 14 -6.17 -14.65 6.50
C ARG A 14 -7.15 -15.06 5.39
N MET A 15 -6.63 -15.43 4.20
CA MET A 15 -7.40 -15.92 3.05
C MET A 15 -7.50 -17.46 3.00
N GLY A 16 -7.12 -18.17 4.07
CA GLY A 16 -7.12 -19.63 4.10
C GLY A 16 -5.80 -20.27 3.67
N GLY A 17 -4.70 -19.51 3.62
CA GLY A 17 -3.30 -20.03 3.60
C GLY A 17 -2.74 -20.49 2.25
N ALA A 18 -3.55 -21.01 1.34
CA ALA A 18 -3.09 -21.56 0.05
C ALA A 18 -3.11 -20.54 -1.11
N VAL A 19 -3.85 -19.42 -0.96
CA VAL A 19 -4.07 -18.47 -2.05
C VAL A 19 -3.25 -17.20 -1.86
N ASP A 20 -2.37 -16.91 -2.84
CA ASP A 20 -1.74 -15.60 -2.92
C ASP A 20 -2.77 -14.56 -3.39
N LYS A 21 -3.27 -13.77 -2.42
CA LYS A 21 -4.33 -12.79 -2.68
C LYS A 21 -3.98 -11.74 -3.74
N ALA A 22 -2.69 -11.45 -3.94
CA ALA A 22 -2.25 -10.49 -4.93
C ALA A 22 -2.40 -11.04 -6.37
N PHE A 23 -2.32 -12.36 -6.51
CA PHE A 23 -2.47 -13.06 -7.78
C PHE A 23 -3.84 -13.75 -7.94
N LEU A 24 -4.74 -13.58 -6.97
CA LEU A 24 -6.13 -14.01 -7.13
C LEU A 24 -6.74 -13.31 -8.34
N THR A 25 -7.39 -14.07 -9.20
CA THR A 25 -8.08 -13.54 -10.39
C THR A 25 -9.33 -12.75 -9.96
N LEU A 26 -9.43 -11.52 -10.44
CA LEU A 26 -10.57 -10.63 -10.23
C LEU A 26 -11.05 -10.15 -11.62
N GLY A 27 -12.15 -10.72 -12.11
CA GLY A 27 -12.53 -10.59 -13.50
C GLY A 27 -11.49 -11.25 -14.43
N SER A 28 -10.93 -10.49 -15.37
CA SER A 28 -9.92 -10.96 -16.33
C SER A 28 -8.47 -10.73 -15.88
N ARG A 29 -8.24 -10.19 -14.67
CA ARG A 29 -6.90 -9.75 -14.21
C ARG A 29 -6.63 -10.20 -12.79
N PRO A 30 -5.37 -10.44 -12.40
CA PRO A 30 -5.01 -10.60 -11.00
C PRO A 30 -5.20 -9.29 -10.22
N VAL A 31 -5.52 -9.40 -8.93
CA VAL A 31 -5.73 -8.25 -8.02
C VAL A 31 -4.64 -7.22 -8.16
N VAL A 32 -3.37 -7.63 -8.14
CA VAL A 32 -2.23 -6.72 -8.23
C VAL A 32 -2.19 -5.95 -9.56
N ALA A 33 -2.67 -6.54 -10.66
CA ALA A 33 -2.68 -5.86 -11.96
C ALA A 33 -3.70 -4.71 -12.00
N HIS A 34 -4.80 -4.79 -11.25
CA HIS A 34 -5.73 -3.67 -11.09
C HIS A 34 -5.08 -2.51 -10.33
N ALA A 35 -4.37 -2.78 -9.22
CA ALA A 35 -3.61 -1.78 -8.50
C ALA A 35 -2.56 -1.11 -9.40
N LEU A 36 -1.74 -1.93 -10.08
CA LEU A 36 -0.71 -1.44 -11.01
C LEU A 36 -1.29 -0.58 -12.13
N ALA A 37 -2.46 -0.92 -12.66
CA ALA A 37 -3.13 -0.15 -13.70
C ALA A 37 -3.52 1.27 -13.24
N ALA A 38 -3.82 1.49 -11.96
CA ALA A 38 -4.07 2.82 -11.42
C ALA A 38 -2.78 3.67 -11.45
N PHE A 39 -1.64 3.10 -11.05
CA PHE A 39 -0.34 3.77 -11.11
C PHE A 39 0.14 3.98 -12.56
N GLU A 40 -0.14 3.04 -13.47
CA GLU A 40 0.14 3.19 -14.89
C GLU A 40 -0.57 4.42 -15.49
N ARG A 41 -1.84 4.64 -15.11
CA ARG A 41 -2.64 5.79 -15.57
C ARG A 41 -2.28 7.11 -14.90
N SER A 42 -1.61 7.10 -13.73
CA SER A 42 -1.25 8.33 -13.01
C SER A 42 -0.11 9.07 -13.70
N PRO A 43 -0.28 10.32 -14.20
CA PRO A 43 0.80 11.06 -14.84
C PRO A 43 1.91 11.47 -13.86
N ASP A 44 1.60 11.54 -12.56
CA ASP A 44 2.56 11.92 -11.51
C ASP A 44 3.53 10.81 -11.11
N VAL A 45 3.28 9.57 -11.55
CA VAL A 45 4.14 8.40 -11.30
C VAL A 45 5.02 8.15 -12.52
N SER A 46 6.33 8.16 -12.32
CA SER A 46 7.32 7.96 -13.39
C SER A 46 7.66 6.50 -13.61
N GLU A 47 7.76 5.71 -12.52
CA GLU A 47 8.02 4.29 -12.57
C GLU A 47 7.36 3.55 -11.40
N VAL A 48 7.24 2.25 -11.55
CA VAL A 48 6.77 1.33 -10.52
C VAL A 48 7.81 0.23 -10.30
N VAL A 49 8.11 -0.04 -9.03
CA VAL A 49 8.78 -1.25 -8.58
C VAL A 49 7.74 -2.16 -7.95
N LEU A 50 7.55 -3.34 -8.53
CA LEU A 50 6.65 -4.36 -8.01
C LEU A 50 7.43 -5.31 -7.11
N VAL A 51 6.97 -5.46 -5.86
CA VAL A 51 7.60 -6.34 -4.87
C VAL A 51 6.68 -7.53 -4.61
N VAL A 52 7.12 -8.72 -4.98
CA VAL A 52 6.35 -9.97 -4.88
C VAL A 52 7.10 -11.04 -4.10
N ARG A 53 6.45 -12.15 -3.78
CA ARG A 53 7.15 -13.31 -3.25
C ARG A 53 8.11 -13.87 -4.31
N LYS A 54 9.20 -14.50 -3.86
CA LYS A 54 10.24 -15.07 -4.74
C LYS A 54 9.66 -16.07 -5.75
N ASP A 55 8.70 -16.88 -5.32
CA ASP A 55 8.03 -17.88 -6.16
C ASP A 55 7.00 -17.27 -7.15
N GLN A 56 6.70 -15.98 -7.03
CA GLN A 56 5.75 -15.26 -7.89
C GLN A 56 6.43 -14.34 -8.93
N LEU A 57 7.75 -14.30 -9.00
CA LEU A 57 8.47 -13.41 -9.93
C LEU A 57 8.08 -13.66 -11.39
N SER A 58 8.00 -14.92 -11.82
CA SER A 58 7.60 -15.27 -13.19
C SER A 58 6.14 -14.91 -13.49
N ALA A 59 5.23 -15.18 -12.55
CA ALA A 59 3.81 -14.84 -12.70
C ALA A 59 3.61 -13.30 -12.76
N ALA A 60 4.39 -12.56 -11.97
CA ALA A 60 4.38 -11.10 -11.98
C ALA A 60 4.88 -10.53 -13.31
N ASP A 61 5.97 -11.06 -13.86
CA ASP A 61 6.50 -10.65 -15.16
C ASP A 61 5.51 -10.93 -16.29
N SER A 62 4.91 -12.11 -16.28
CA SER A 62 3.85 -12.47 -17.23
C SER A 62 2.66 -11.52 -17.17
N ALA A 63 2.17 -11.20 -15.96
CA ALA A 63 1.07 -10.27 -15.77
C ALA A 63 1.43 -8.85 -16.24
N VAL A 64 2.63 -8.35 -15.92
CA VAL A 64 3.11 -7.03 -16.35
C VAL A 64 3.10 -6.92 -17.88
N ARG A 65 3.62 -7.93 -18.57
CA ARG A 65 3.63 -7.98 -20.05
C ARG A 65 2.22 -8.09 -20.64
N MET A 66 1.42 -9.02 -20.12
CA MET A 66 0.07 -9.30 -20.63
C MET A 66 -0.84 -8.08 -20.54
N PHE A 67 -0.74 -7.29 -19.46
CA PHE A 67 -1.58 -6.13 -19.24
C PHE A 67 -0.95 -4.78 -19.64
N GLY A 68 0.21 -4.81 -20.30
CA GLY A 68 0.87 -3.62 -20.87
C GLY A 68 1.29 -2.59 -19.80
N LEU A 69 1.71 -3.03 -18.61
CA LEU A 69 2.06 -2.18 -17.48
C LEU A 69 3.48 -1.63 -17.65
N ARG A 70 3.62 -0.62 -18.51
CA ARG A 70 4.91 -0.11 -19.00
C ARG A 70 5.73 0.63 -17.94
N LYS A 71 5.08 1.19 -16.91
CA LYS A 71 5.77 1.86 -15.80
C LYS A 71 6.41 0.89 -14.82
N VAL A 72 6.04 -0.40 -14.83
CA VAL A 72 6.71 -1.41 -14.01
C VAL A 72 8.10 -1.68 -14.60
N ARG A 73 9.12 -1.05 -14.02
CA ARG A 73 10.52 -1.14 -14.48
C ARG A 73 11.33 -2.21 -13.77
N ARG A 74 10.90 -2.61 -12.57
CA ARG A 74 11.56 -3.63 -11.75
C ARG A 74 10.52 -4.51 -11.08
N ILE A 75 10.80 -5.80 -11.02
CA ILE A 75 10.06 -6.78 -10.24
C ILE A 75 11.09 -7.45 -9.33
N VAL A 76 10.90 -7.35 -8.02
CA VAL A 76 11.86 -7.85 -7.04
C VAL A 76 11.20 -8.74 -5.99
N ALA A 77 12.00 -9.64 -5.42
CA ALA A 77 11.53 -10.45 -4.30
C ALA A 77 11.41 -9.61 -3.04
N GLY A 78 10.30 -9.75 -2.33
CA GLY A 78 10.12 -9.17 -1.00
C GLY A 78 10.90 -9.92 0.09
N GLY A 79 10.99 -9.28 1.25
CA GLY A 79 11.63 -9.82 2.44
C GLY A 79 10.68 -10.59 3.36
N SER A 80 11.17 -10.86 4.59
CA SER A 80 10.45 -11.62 5.63
C SER A 80 9.29 -10.85 6.27
N SER A 81 9.28 -9.53 6.15
CA SER A 81 8.24 -8.62 6.66
C SER A 81 7.74 -7.69 5.56
N ARG A 82 6.63 -6.95 5.84
CA ARG A 82 6.15 -5.90 4.95
C ARG A 82 7.21 -4.80 4.80
N LEU A 83 7.83 -4.40 5.90
CA LEU A 83 8.88 -3.38 5.94
C LEU A 83 10.12 -3.81 5.14
N ALA A 84 10.59 -5.04 5.32
CA ALA A 84 11.70 -5.62 4.54
C ALA A 84 11.37 -5.64 3.03
N SER A 85 10.12 -5.89 2.67
CA SER A 85 9.67 -5.83 1.27
C SER A 85 9.69 -4.41 0.72
N VAL A 86 9.29 -3.41 1.51
CA VAL A 86 9.40 -1.98 1.12
C VAL A 86 10.85 -1.58 0.92
N ARG A 87 11.75 -1.96 1.83
CA ARG A 87 13.21 -1.72 1.68
C ARG A 87 13.77 -2.32 0.40
N ALA A 88 13.38 -3.57 0.08
CA ALA A 88 13.80 -4.21 -1.17
C ALA A 88 13.31 -3.43 -2.41
N GLY A 89 12.08 -2.94 -2.38
CA GLY A 89 11.53 -2.10 -3.44
C GLY A 89 12.26 -0.76 -3.59
N ILE A 90 12.54 -0.08 -2.48
CA ILE A 90 13.28 1.20 -2.47
C ILE A 90 14.73 1.01 -2.98
N ALA A 91 15.38 -0.08 -2.60
CA ALA A 91 16.75 -0.40 -3.05
C ALA A 91 16.82 -0.67 -4.56
N ALA A 92 15.74 -1.17 -5.16
CA ALA A 92 15.65 -1.46 -6.59
C ALA A 92 15.16 -0.26 -7.43
N ALA A 93 14.70 0.82 -6.79
CA ALA A 93 14.18 2.00 -7.49
C ALA A 93 15.30 2.80 -8.15
N ASN A 94 14.90 3.65 -9.09
CA ASN A 94 15.82 4.59 -9.73
C ASN A 94 16.50 5.48 -8.66
N PRO A 95 17.84 5.64 -8.68
CA PRO A 95 18.57 6.48 -7.72
C PRO A 95 18.10 7.94 -7.72
N ASP A 96 17.59 8.46 -8.83
CA ASP A 96 17.07 9.83 -8.97
C ASP A 96 15.65 10.01 -8.40
N THR A 97 15.11 8.99 -7.72
CA THR A 97 13.80 9.06 -7.08
C THR A 97 13.80 10.12 -5.98
N THR A 98 12.90 11.09 -6.12
CA THR A 98 12.71 12.17 -5.13
C THR A 98 11.52 11.94 -4.20
N PHE A 99 10.53 11.14 -4.65
CA PHE A 99 9.36 10.73 -3.84
C PHE A 99 9.10 9.24 -4.02
N PHE A 100 8.79 8.56 -2.93
CA PHE A 100 8.28 7.20 -2.94
C PHE A 100 6.80 7.18 -2.61
N ALA A 101 6.01 6.48 -3.43
CA ALA A 101 4.60 6.17 -3.18
C ALA A 101 4.48 4.68 -2.85
N VAL A 102 4.39 4.34 -1.56
CA VAL A 102 4.24 2.94 -1.14
C VAL A 102 2.78 2.55 -1.16
N HIS A 103 2.46 1.43 -1.83
CA HIS A 103 1.09 0.97 -1.99
C HIS A 103 0.95 -0.53 -1.78
N ASP A 104 -0.12 -0.92 -1.10
CA ASP A 104 -0.50 -2.33 -0.94
C ASP A 104 -1.09 -2.88 -2.25
N GLY A 105 -0.45 -3.84 -2.89
CA GLY A 105 -0.96 -4.49 -4.10
C GLY A 105 -2.32 -5.20 -3.94
N ALA A 106 -2.77 -5.35 -2.69
CA ALA A 106 -4.09 -5.87 -2.35
C ALA A 106 -5.19 -4.78 -2.23
N ARG A 107 -4.93 -3.53 -2.63
CA ARG A 107 -5.93 -2.45 -2.78
C ARG A 107 -6.13 -2.10 -4.26
N PRO A 108 -6.84 -2.95 -5.01
CA PRO A 108 -6.93 -2.81 -6.47
C PRO A 108 -7.83 -1.66 -6.92
N ALA A 109 -8.70 -1.14 -6.03
CA ALA A 109 -9.65 -0.07 -6.35
C ALA A 109 -9.13 1.34 -6.01
N VAL A 110 -7.81 1.52 -5.86
CA VAL A 110 -7.23 2.83 -5.54
C VAL A 110 -7.57 3.87 -6.63
N PRO A 111 -8.20 5.02 -6.27
CA PRO A 111 -8.49 6.09 -7.22
C PRO A 111 -7.21 6.77 -7.73
N VAL A 112 -7.13 7.06 -9.02
CA VAL A 112 -5.99 7.81 -9.60
C VAL A 112 -5.89 9.21 -9.00
N ALA A 113 -7.03 9.83 -8.69
CA ALA A 113 -7.08 11.12 -8.02
C ALA A 113 -6.40 11.08 -6.64
N LEU A 114 -6.64 10.03 -5.85
CA LEU A 114 -6.01 9.85 -4.55
C LEU A 114 -4.48 9.72 -4.67
N ILE A 115 -3.99 9.00 -5.68
CA ILE A 115 -2.54 8.89 -5.96
C ILE A 115 -1.96 10.29 -6.21
N ARG A 116 -2.60 11.09 -7.08
CA ARG A 116 -2.21 12.46 -7.38
C ARG A 116 -2.19 13.33 -6.13
N ASP A 117 -3.25 13.29 -5.32
CA ASP A 117 -3.43 14.16 -4.17
C ASP A 117 -2.42 13.83 -3.06
N CYS A 118 -2.09 12.53 -2.85
CA CYS A 118 -1.02 12.11 -1.95
C CYS A 118 0.36 12.59 -2.43
N ILE A 119 0.64 12.53 -3.74
CA ILE A 119 1.89 13.03 -4.31
C ILE A 119 1.97 14.56 -4.18
N ALA A 120 0.88 15.28 -4.45
CA ALA A 120 0.81 16.74 -4.28
C ALA A 120 1.06 17.16 -2.83
N SER A 121 0.46 16.45 -1.86
CA SER A 121 0.72 16.67 -0.44
C SER A 121 2.19 16.44 -0.08
N ALA A 122 2.78 15.34 -0.57
CA ALA A 122 4.19 15.04 -0.31
C ALA A 122 5.14 16.08 -0.92
N ARG A 123 4.84 16.59 -2.10
CA ARG A 123 5.60 17.68 -2.72
C ARG A 123 5.58 18.97 -1.88
N LYS A 124 4.44 19.26 -1.24
CA LYS A 124 4.25 20.47 -0.44
C LYS A 124 4.77 20.34 0.98
N PHE A 125 4.58 19.18 1.60
CA PHE A 125 4.77 18.98 3.05
C PHE A 125 5.78 17.89 3.41
N GLY A 126 6.35 17.18 2.43
CA GLY A 126 7.24 16.04 2.66
C GLY A 126 6.53 14.70 2.81
N SER A 127 5.21 14.70 3.04
CA SER A 127 4.40 13.49 3.22
C SER A 127 2.96 13.67 2.72
N GLY A 128 2.32 12.57 2.35
CA GLY A 128 0.89 12.51 1.99
C GLY A 128 0.40 11.07 2.12
N VAL A 129 -0.38 10.78 3.18
CA VAL A 129 -0.85 9.45 3.54
C VAL A 129 -2.35 9.37 3.32
N ALA A 130 -2.79 8.50 2.43
CA ALA A 130 -4.21 8.25 2.22
C ALA A 130 -4.85 7.70 3.50
N ALA A 131 -5.97 8.26 3.91
CA ALA A 131 -6.74 7.75 5.05
C ALA A 131 -8.24 8.08 4.91
N ALA A 132 -9.08 7.30 5.57
CA ALA A 132 -10.50 7.54 5.68
C ALA A 132 -10.87 7.83 7.14
N LYS A 133 -11.86 8.69 7.36
CA LYS A 133 -12.45 8.90 8.69
C LYS A 133 -13.09 7.61 9.19
N ILE A 134 -12.97 7.35 10.48
CA ILE A 134 -13.67 6.23 11.11
C ILE A 134 -15.13 6.64 11.36
N THR A 135 -16.06 5.89 10.79
CA THR A 135 -17.51 6.12 10.90
C THR A 135 -18.16 5.31 12.02
N ASP A 136 -17.60 4.14 12.34
CA ASP A 136 -18.09 3.26 13.39
C ASP A 136 -17.70 3.74 14.79
N THR A 137 -18.45 3.31 15.80
CA THR A 137 -18.06 3.52 17.21
C THR A 137 -16.87 2.62 17.54
N VAL A 138 -15.74 3.22 17.97
CA VAL A 138 -14.52 2.50 18.32
C VAL A 138 -14.49 2.15 19.81
N LYS A 139 -14.26 0.87 20.11
CA LYS A 139 -14.15 0.36 21.46
C LYS A 139 -12.72 -0.12 21.75
N SER A 140 -12.17 0.26 22.90
CA SER A 140 -11.04 -0.43 23.49
C SER A 140 -11.54 -1.68 24.20
N VAL A 141 -10.93 -2.82 23.93
CA VAL A 141 -11.39 -4.11 24.47
C VAL A 141 -10.21 -4.84 25.12
N GLY A 142 -10.39 -5.24 26.36
CA GLY A 142 -9.40 -6.01 27.12
C GLY A 142 -9.31 -7.46 26.70
N ARG A 143 -8.38 -8.21 27.32
CA ARG A 143 -8.06 -9.60 26.97
C ARG A 143 -9.26 -10.57 27.05
N ALA A 144 -10.22 -10.28 27.90
CA ALA A 144 -11.43 -11.12 28.07
C ALA A 144 -12.56 -10.78 27.08
N GLY A 145 -12.32 -9.92 26.09
CA GLY A 145 -13.36 -9.46 25.19
C GLY A 145 -14.33 -8.45 25.81
N VAL A 146 -14.03 -7.92 27.02
CA VAL A 146 -14.84 -6.93 27.72
C VAL A 146 -14.45 -5.53 27.26
N VAL A 147 -15.45 -4.69 26.97
CA VAL A 147 -15.24 -3.28 26.61
C VAL A 147 -14.68 -2.52 27.81
N GLU A 148 -13.52 -1.91 27.65
CA GLU A 148 -12.86 -1.06 28.64
C GLU A 148 -13.25 0.41 28.49
N SER A 149 -13.31 0.88 27.23
CA SER A 149 -13.69 2.27 26.94
C SER A 149 -14.25 2.42 25.53
N THR A 150 -14.95 3.53 25.32
CA THR A 150 -15.34 4.02 23.99
C THR A 150 -14.42 5.19 23.65
N LEU A 151 -13.71 5.08 22.52
CA LEU A 151 -12.83 6.13 22.06
C LEU A 151 -13.60 7.23 21.32
N ASP A 152 -13.19 8.46 21.50
CA ASP A 152 -13.62 9.53 20.60
C ASP A 152 -13.06 9.26 19.21
N ARG A 153 -13.96 9.09 18.25
CA ARG A 153 -13.57 8.76 16.86
C ARG A 153 -13.24 9.98 16.00
N GLU A 154 -13.57 11.19 16.45
CA GLU A 154 -13.40 12.40 15.65
C GLU A 154 -11.94 12.64 15.21
N PRO A 155 -10.92 12.47 16.06
CA PRO A 155 -9.52 12.56 15.66
C PRO A 155 -8.98 11.27 15.01
N LEU A 156 -9.75 10.18 14.92
CA LEU A 156 -9.26 8.89 14.46
C LEU A 156 -9.47 8.70 12.95
N TRP A 157 -8.42 8.23 12.30
CA TRP A 157 -8.40 7.95 10.88
C TRP A 157 -7.89 6.53 10.61
N ALA A 158 -8.54 5.85 9.68
CA ALA A 158 -8.06 4.57 9.18
C ALA A 158 -7.02 4.79 8.07
N ALA A 159 -5.73 4.59 8.39
CA ALA A 159 -4.66 4.72 7.42
C ALA A 159 -4.81 3.72 6.28
N GLN A 160 -4.61 4.22 5.07
CA GLN A 160 -4.67 3.44 3.83
C GLN A 160 -3.34 3.58 3.08
N THR A 161 -3.32 3.16 1.83
CA THR A 161 -2.27 3.46 0.86
C THR A 161 -2.89 4.00 -0.44
N PRO A 162 -2.18 4.89 -1.21
CA PRO A 162 -0.74 5.12 -1.14
C PRO A 162 -0.32 5.96 0.07
N GLN A 163 0.90 5.69 0.55
CA GLN A 163 1.62 6.51 1.50
C GLN A 163 2.82 7.11 0.76
N VAL A 164 2.82 8.42 0.59
CA VAL A 164 3.83 9.11 -0.22
C VAL A 164 4.73 9.96 0.67
N PHE A 165 6.03 9.80 0.48
CA PHE A 165 7.04 10.53 1.24
C PHE A 165 8.16 11.03 0.35
N ARG A 166 8.80 12.12 0.75
CA ARG A 166 10.08 12.53 0.20
C ARG A 166 11.13 11.44 0.45
N ALA A 167 11.93 11.14 -0.56
CA ALA A 167 12.79 9.95 -0.56
C ALA A 167 13.83 9.95 0.55
N ASP A 168 14.40 11.12 0.88
CA ASP A 168 15.38 11.25 1.96
C ASP A 168 14.76 11.01 3.35
N ILE A 169 13.51 11.50 3.57
CA ILE A 169 12.77 11.27 4.81
C ILE A 169 12.50 9.77 4.98
N LEU A 170 11.91 9.13 3.95
CA LEU A 170 11.55 7.72 4.05
C LEU A 170 12.77 6.82 4.22
N ARG A 171 13.87 7.06 3.47
CA ARG A 171 15.11 6.28 3.62
C ARG A 171 15.64 6.36 5.05
N LYS A 172 15.77 7.58 5.61
CA LYS A 172 16.23 7.78 6.99
C LYS A 172 15.31 7.12 8.03
N ALA A 173 14.00 7.21 7.84
CA ALA A 173 13.03 6.58 8.73
C ALA A 173 13.20 5.06 8.74
N LEU A 174 13.28 4.47 7.57
CA LEU A 174 13.45 3.02 7.43
C LEU A 174 14.81 2.51 7.94
N GLU A 175 15.87 3.28 7.86
CA GLU A 175 17.18 2.92 8.43
C GLU A 175 17.16 2.81 9.95
N LYS A 176 16.30 3.59 10.64
CA LYS A 176 16.24 3.68 12.11
C LYS A 176 15.29 2.69 12.78
N VAL A 177 14.51 1.95 12.03
CA VAL A 177 13.52 1.03 12.57
C VAL A 177 13.88 -0.43 12.32
N ASP A 178 13.54 -1.30 13.26
CA ASP A 178 13.72 -2.76 13.10
C ASP A 178 12.49 -3.34 12.36
N ASP A 179 12.74 -4.30 11.47
CA ASP A 179 11.70 -5.05 10.75
C ASP A 179 10.79 -5.87 11.65
N LYS A 180 11.23 -6.13 12.89
CA LYS A 180 10.49 -6.90 13.91
C LYS A 180 9.78 -6.02 14.94
N ASP A 181 9.95 -4.69 14.88
CA ASP A 181 9.28 -3.79 15.82
C ASP A 181 7.76 -3.78 15.58
N PRO A 182 6.94 -4.30 16.51
CA PRO A 182 5.49 -4.38 16.33
C PRO A 182 4.81 -3.00 16.29
N ALA A 183 5.50 -1.95 16.73
CA ALA A 183 5.00 -0.57 16.66
C ALA A 183 5.12 0.02 15.25
N ILE A 184 5.90 -0.59 14.36
CA ILE A 184 6.05 -0.15 12.98
C ILE A 184 5.08 -0.94 12.10
N THR A 185 3.89 -0.41 11.92
CA THR A 185 2.80 -1.05 11.17
C THR A 185 2.79 -0.68 9.69
N ASP A 186 3.31 0.50 9.36
CA ASP A 186 3.37 1.06 8.01
C ASP A 186 4.52 2.07 7.87
N GLU A 187 4.63 2.75 6.73
CA GLU A 187 5.68 3.74 6.48
C GLU A 187 5.45 5.01 7.30
N SER A 188 4.18 5.37 7.56
CA SER A 188 3.87 6.55 8.37
C SER A 188 4.39 6.41 9.79
N SER A 189 4.20 5.26 10.42
CA SER A 189 4.71 5.00 11.78
C SER A 189 6.23 5.04 11.87
N ALA A 190 6.95 4.63 10.82
CA ALA A 190 8.41 4.78 10.76
C ALA A 190 8.84 6.26 10.64
N VAL A 191 8.12 7.04 9.83
CA VAL A 191 8.40 8.48 9.65
C VAL A 191 8.04 9.28 10.90
N GLU A 192 6.95 8.96 11.58
CA GLU A 192 6.56 9.53 12.87
C GLU A 192 7.64 9.28 13.94
N ARG A 193 8.21 8.07 13.97
CA ARG A 193 9.30 7.72 14.88
C ARG A 193 10.60 8.51 14.64
N LEU A 194 10.79 8.99 13.40
CA LEU A 194 11.88 9.90 13.06
C LEU A 194 11.66 11.32 13.64
N GLY A 195 10.44 11.62 14.10
CA GLY A 195 10.03 12.95 14.57
C GLY A 195 9.49 13.86 13.45
N GLU A 196 9.31 13.32 12.27
CA GLU A 196 8.78 14.06 11.12
C GLU A 196 7.24 14.08 11.13
N LYS A 197 6.68 15.18 10.62
CA LYS A 197 5.21 15.33 10.54
C LYS A 197 4.64 14.57 9.34
N VAL A 198 3.66 13.74 9.61
CA VAL A 198 2.90 13.01 8.57
C VAL A 198 1.59 13.74 8.28
N ARG A 199 1.31 14.00 7.00
CA ARG A 199 0.07 14.63 6.53
C ARG A 199 -0.90 13.59 6.02
N ILE A 200 -2.11 13.60 6.56
CA ILE A 200 -3.23 12.82 6.05
C ILE A 200 -3.81 13.50 4.80
N VAL A 201 -4.14 12.68 3.82
CA VAL A 201 -4.94 13.02 2.63
C VAL A 201 -6.24 12.24 2.74
N GLU A 202 -7.34 12.95 2.93
CA GLU A 202 -8.65 12.32 3.06
C GLU A 202 -9.04 11.61 1.76
N ASN A 203 -9.46 10.37 1.91
CA ASN A 203 -10.05 9.60 0.84
C ASN A 203 -11.54 9.38 1.10
N PRO A 204 -12.44 10.09 0.40
CA PRO A 204 -13.88 9.91 0.55
C PRO A 204 -14.39 8.67 -0.19
N GLU A 205 -13.61 8.09 -1.12
CA GLU A 205 -14.01 6.95 -1.92
C GLU A 205 -13.57 5.62 -1.30
N PRO A 206 -14.32 4.52 -1.50
CA PRO A 206 -13.91 3.21 -1.03
C PRO A 206 -12.57 2.77 -1.65
N ASN A 207 -11.59 2.43 -0.80
CA ASN A 207 -10.30 1.87 -1.19
C ASN A 207 -9.98 0.66 -0.30
N PRO A 208 -10.83 -0.39 -0.33
CA PRO A 208 -10.69 -1.55 0.54
C PRO A 208 -9.44 -2.36 0.21
N LYS A 209 -8.85 -2.94 1.25
CA LYS A 209 -7.78 -3.92 1.13
C LYS A 209 -8.36 -5.31 1.18
N ILE A 210 -8.17 -6.11 0.15
CA ILE A 210 -8.53 -7.52 0.18
C ILE A 210 -7.74 -8.20 1.29
N THR A 211 -8.44 -8.62 2.34
CA THR A 211 -7.87 -9.21 3.54
C THR A 211 -8.53 -10.55 3.85
N TYR A 212 -9.84 -10.63 3.66
CA TYR A 212 -10.69 -11.79 3.85
C TYR A 212 -11.38 -12.18 2.54
N PRO A 213 -11.85 -13.45 2.39
CA PRO A 213 -12.55 -13.89 1.18
C PRO A 213 -13.75 -13.02 0.78
N GLY A 214 -14.51 -12.52 1.77
CA GLY A 214 -15.68 -11.65 1.53
C GLY A 214 -15.34 -10.31 0.86
N ASP A 215 -14.10 -9.82 1.00
CA ASP A 215 -13.69 -8.54 0.41
C ASP A 215 -13.64 -8.60 -1.13
N VAL A 216 -13.47 -9.80 -1.70
CA VAL A 216 -13.34 -10.00 -3.15
C VAL A 216 -14.59 -9.52 -3.88
N GLY A 217 -15.79 -9.90 -3.39
CA GLY A 217 -17.05 -9.49 -4.00
C GLY A 217 -17.30 -7.98 -3.90
N ILE A 218 -16.91 -7.36 -2.78
CA ILE A 218 -17.00 -5.90 -2.59
C ILE A 218 -16.12 -5.18 -3.61
N VAL A 219 -14.87 -5.63 -3.73
CA VAL A 219 -13.90 -5.03 -4.65
C VAL A 219 -14.30 -5.25 -6.10
N ALA A 220 -14.85 -6.42 -6.46
CA ALA A 220 -15.34 -6.69 -7.80
C ALA A 220 -16.42 -5.70 -8.24
N ARG A 221 -17.38 -5.43 -7.35
CA ARG A 221 -18.43 -4.42 -7.60
C ARG A 221 -17.86 -3.01 -7.75
N LEU A 222 -16.90 -2.59 -6.91
CA LEU A 222 -16.24 -1.29 -7.01
C LEU A 222 -15.50 -1.11 -8.34
N LEU A 223 -14.96 -2.18 -8.89
CA LEU A 223 -14.25 -2.19 -10.18
C LEU A 223 -15.19 -2.38 -11.38
N GLY A 224 -16.50 -2.58 -11.18
CA GLY A 224 -17.46 -2.84 -12.25
C GLY A 224 -17.24 -4.18 -12.95
N ILE A 225 -16.78 -5.20 -12.20
CA ILE A 225 -16.43 -6.54 -12.73
C ILE A 225 -17.46 -7.59 -12.28
N ALA A 226 -18.46 -7.21 -11.52
CA ALA A 226 -19.50 -8.12 -11.02
C ALA A 226 -20.56 -8.42 -12.07
#